data_e3b6244b2133bc5b96efc475711e3fd5
#
_entry.id   e3b6244b2133bc5b96efc475711e3fd5
#
_cell.length_a   1.000
_cell.length_b   1.000
_cell.length_c   1.000
_cell.angle_alpha   90.00
_cell.angle_beta   90.00
_cell.angle_gamma   90.00
#
_symmetry.space_group_name_H-M   'P 1'
#
loop_
_entity.id
_entity.type
_entity.pdbx_description
1 polymer ?
#
loop_
_entity_poly.entity_id
_entity_poly.type
_entity_poly.pdbx_seq_one_letter_code
_entity_poly.pdbx_strand_id
1 'polypeptide(L)'
;MSLSKNLSVLVFGVLLANVQVASAVETIQWAGCGISKKAFMTELAKAYTKKTGVAVKLSGGGATKGIRNAAKGAIDIGGACRIALERHPEERDAFQIPVAWDALVAFVHKDNPVDSITFAQLNQIYLGKITNWKELGGKDAPLDLYVRRGKMSGVGRTLRELVFANYDQDFKATYVVKSSGPVEKGVLKNPNGLGVSGISSAKKRDFKLLKLDGKAPTYENIKNGSYALYRPLYLVIKRGNKTPLVRDFIKYAVSREGQNIIRAQGTVPYAEALHLVMKQLDQYDRANQEGLSLTSVNTAVKVR
;
A
#
# COMPACT_ATOMS: atom_id res chain seq x y z
N MET A 1 -16.26 -97.21 -3.07
CA MET A 1 -15.84 -96.30 -2.05
C MET A 1 -14.84 -95.28 -2.66
N SER A 2 -15.39 -94.05 -3.00
CA SER A 2 -14.60 -92.98 -3.64
C SER A 2 -14.69 -91.76 -2.73
N LEU A 3 -13.59 -91.27 -2.19
CA LEU A 3 -13.46 -90.04 -1.42
C LEU A 3 -13.15 -88.92 -2.38
N SER A 4 -14.09 -87.99 -2.55
CA SER A 4 -13.85 -86.69 -3.21
C SER A 4 -13.25 -85.70 -2.23
N LYS A 5 -12.07 -85.21 -2.51
CA LYS A 5 -11.43 -84.10 -1.75
C LYS A 5 -11.84 -82.78 -2.39
N ASN A 6 -12.61 -81.99 -1.65
CA ASN A 6 -12.89 -80.60 -2.02
C ASN A 6 -11.71 -79.71 -1.60
N LEU A 7 -11.10 -79.03 -2.58
CA LEU A 7 -10.04 -78.02 -2.37
C LEU A 7 -10.67 -76.63 -2.45
N SER A 8 -10.87 -76.01 -1.29
CA SER A 8 -11.35 -74.61 -1.23
C SER A 8 -10.16 -73.66 -1.42
N VAL A 9 -10.14 -72.94 -2.53
CA VAL A 9 -9.16 -71.84 -2.78
C VAL A 9 -9.71 -70.56 -2.19
N LEU A 10 -9.09 -70.10 -1.11
CA LEU A 10 -9.32 -68.76 -0.53
C LEU A 10 -8.56 -67.71 -1.37
N VAL A 11 -9.30 -66.91 -2.12
CA VAL A 11 -8.73 -65.73 -2.83
C VAL A 11 -8.69 -64.56 -1.85
N PHE A 12 -7.50 -64.21 -1.38
CA PHE A 12 -7.25 -63.00 -0.56
C PHE A 12 -7.18 -61.78 -1.50
N GLY A 13 -8.28 -61.02 -1.59
CA GLY A 13 -8.34 -59.77 -2.32
C GLY A 13 -7.60 -58.70 -1.51
N VAL A 14 -6.39 -58.27 -1.95
CA VAL A 14 -5.70 -57.11 -1.41
C VAL A 14 -6.37 -55.84 -1.93
N LEU A 15 -7.18 -55.21 -1.09
CA LEU A 15 -7.70 -53.85 -1.37
C LEU A 15 -6.51 -52.86 -1.16
N LEU A 16 -5.92 -52.40 -2.25
CA LEU A 16 -5.04 -51.25 -2.26
C LEU A 16 -5.87 -50.00 -2.04
N ALA A 17 -5.97 -49.55 -0.78
CA ALA A 17 -6.51 -48.24 -0.44
C ALA A 17 -5.57 -47.17 -0.96
N ASN A 18 -5.94 -46.51 -2.05
CA ASN A 18 -5.29 -45.27 -2.48
C ASN A 18 -5.54 -44.15 -1.46
N VAL A 19 -4.64 -44.01 -0.50
CA VAL A 19 -4.60 -42.86 0.40
C VAL A 19 -4.18 -41.66 -0.45
N GLN A 20 -5.14 -40.90 -0.97
CA GLN A 20 -4.88 -39.56 -1.49
C GLN A 20 -4.46 -38.69 -0.31
N VAL A 21 -3.15 -38.51 -0.13
CA VAL A 21 -2.62 -37.50 0.76
C VAL A 21 -3.02 -36.15 0.15
N ALA A 22 -4.06 -35.55 0.69
CA ALA A 22 -4.40 -34.17 0.35
C ALA A 22 -3.21 -33.29 0.75
N SER A 23 -2.39 -32.92 -0.21
CA SER A 23 -1.30 -31.96 0.02
C SER A 23 -1.93 -30.66 0.53
N ALA A 24 -1.62 -30.28 1.75
CA ALA A 24 -2.08 -29.00 2.30
C ALA A 24 -1.60 -27.89 1.37
N VAL A 25 -2.54 -27.11 0.84
CA VAL A 25 -2.22 -25.97 -0.03
C VAL A 25 -1.35 -24.98 0.75
N GLU A 26 -0.13 -24.79 0.31
CA GLU A 26 0.77 -23.80 0.92
C GLU A 26 0.12 -22.42 0.84
N THR A 27 0.19 -21.68 1.94
CA THR A 27 -0.52 -20.41 2.06
C THR A 27 0.39 -19.30 2.57
N ILE A 28 0.44 -18.19 1.85
CA ILE A 28 1.08 -16.94 2.29
C ILE A 28 0.04 -16.05 2.97
N GLN A 29 0.30 -15.65 4.21
CA GLN A 29 -0.53 -14.70 4.96
C GLN A 29 -0.01 -13.28 4.73
N TRP A 30 -0.82 -12.44 4.09
CA TRP A 30 -0.50 -11.03 3.89
C TRP A 30 -1.47 -10.13 4.65
N ALA A 31 -0.92 -9.11 5.35
CA ALA A 31 -1.74 -8.06 5.94
C ALA A 31 -1.09 -6.69 5.75
N GLY A 32 -1.90 -5.63 5.56
CA GLY A 32 -1.27 -4.33 5.41
C GLY A 32 -2.15 -3.18 4.96
N CYS A 33 -1.48 -2.24 4.33
CA CYS A 33 -2.06 -1.01 3.81
C CYS A 33 -3.09 -1.30 2.71
N GLY A 34 -4.30 -0.74 2.87
CA GLY A 34 -5.35 -0.87 1.86
C GLY A 34 -4.97 -0.26 0.51
N ILE A 35 -4.06 0.72 0.49
CA ILE A 35 -3.51 1.29 -0.75
C ILE A 35 -2.65 0.25 -1.46
N SER A 36 -1.66 -0.36 -0.78
CA SER A 36 -0.83 -1.42 -1.37
C SER A 36 -1.66 -2.61 -1.85
N LYS A 37 -2.72 -2.98 -1.08
CA LYS A 37 -3.65 -4.03 -1.49
C LYS A 37 -4.29 -3.72 -2.84
N LYS A 38 -4.77 -2.49 -3.06
CA LYS A 38 -5.44 -2.05 -4.29
C LYS A 38 -4.47 -1.72 -5.42
N ALA A 39 -3.26 -1.26 -5.08
CA ALA A 39 -2.26 -0.85 -6.03
C ALA A 39 -1.69 -2.04 -6.83
N PHE A 40 -1.46 -3.16 -6.16
CA PHE A 40 -0.83 -4.30 -6.81
C PHE A 40 -1.13 -5.65 -6.15
N MET A 41 -1.27 -5.70 -4.81
CA MET A 41 -1.23 -6.97 -4.09
C MET A 41 -2.37 -7.91 -4.45
N THR A 42 -3.57 -7.39 -4.72
CA THR A 42 -4.72 -8.22 -5.13
C THR A 42 -4.43 -8.97 -6.42
N GLU A 43 -3.92 -8.30 -7.43
CA GLU A 43 -3.66 -8.91 -8.74
C GLU A 43 -2.38 -9.77 -8.74
N LEU A 44 -1.33 -9.33 -8.02
CA LEU A 44 -0.15 -10.19 -7.80
C LEU A 44 -0.51 -11.50 -7.12
N ALA A 45 -1.33 -11.45 -6.07
CA ALA A 45 -1.77 -12.65 -5.35
C ALA A 45 -2.53 -13.62 -6.28
N LYS A 46 -3.47 -13.12 -7.07
CA LYS A 46 -4.22 -13.94 -8.04
C LYS A 46 -3.29 -14.59 -9.07
N ALA A 47 -2.41 -13.80 -9.67
CA ALA A 47 -1.50 -14.29 -10.69
C ALA A 47 -0.50 -15.30 -10.13
N TYR A 48 0.05 -15.04 -8.94
CA TYR A 48 0.96 -15.97 -8.26
C TYR A 48 0.27 -17.29 -7.91
N THR A 49 -0.94 -17.24 -7.34
CA THR A 49 -1.73 -18.44 -7.03
C THR A 49 -2.03 -19.24 -8.29
N LYS A 50 -2.41 -18.57 -9.39
CA LYS A 50 -2.65 -19.25 -10.68
C LYS A 50 -1.40 -19.94 -11.20
N LYS A 51 -0.23 -19.33 -11.03
CA LYS A 51 1.05 -19.83 -11.53
C LYS A 51 1.62 -20.98 -10.72
N THR A 52 1.46 -20.94 -9.40
CA THR A 52 2.21 -21.83 -8.48
C THR A 52 1.32 -22.78 -7.68
N GLY A 53 0.00 -22.56 -7.64
CA GLY A 53 -0.91 -23.25 -6.73
C GLY A 53 -0.87 -22.74 -5.28
N VAL A 54 0.10 -21.90 -4.91
CA VAL A 54 0.23 -21.33 -3.56
C VAL A 54 -0.86 -20.29 -3.31
N ALA A 55 -1.65 -20.50 -2.26
CA ALA A 55 -2.69 -19.54 -1.88
C ALA A 55 -2.09 -18.29 -1.22
N VAL A 56 -2.60 -17.08 -1.55
CA VAL A 56 -2.22 -15.83 -0.88
C VAL A 56 -3.44 -15.21 -0.22
N LYS A 57 -3.52 -15.29 1.11
CA LYS A 57 -4.63 -14.74 1.90
C LYS A 57 -4.36 -13.29 2.24
N LEU A 58 -5.25 -12.39 1.80
CA LEU A 58 -5.10 -10.94 1.93
C LEU A 58 -6.01 -10.37 3.02
N SER A 59 -5.43 -9.75 4.04
CA SER A 59 -6.16 -9.01 5.06
C SER A 59 -5.78 -7.52 5.09
N GLY A 60 -6.68 -6.67 5.64
CA GLY A 60 -6.42 -5.25 5.83
C GLY A 60 -5.79 -4.95 7.19
N GLY A 61 -5.69 -3.65 7.53
CA GLY A 61 -5.27 -3.21 8.88
C GLY A 61 -4.38 -1.97 8.87
N GLY A 62 -3.99 -1.49 7.68
CA GLY A 62 -3.14 -0.32 7.51
C GLY A 62 -1.65 -0.64 7.57
N ALA A 63 -0.82 0.35 7.22
CA ALA A 63 0.63 0.18 7.13
C ALA A 63 1.27 -0.25 8.45
N THR A 64 0.89 0.38 9.56
CA THR A 64 1.45 0.08 10.89
C THR A 64 1.23 -1.38 11.27
N LYS A 65 0.00 -1.91 11.08
CA LYS A 65 -0.28 -3.33 11.34
C LYS A 65 0.53 -4.25 10.43
N GLY A 66 0.62 -3.92 9.14
CA GLY A 66 1.41 -4.69 8.18
C GLY A 66 2.89 -4.75 8.57
N ILE A 67 3.49 -3.61 8.91
CA ILE A 67 4.89 -3.52 9.33
C ILE A 67 5.13 -4.33 10.63
N ARG A 68 4.36 -4.08 11.67
CA ARG A 68 4.56 -4.70 12.99
C ARG A 68 4.31 -6.20 12.99
N ASN A 69 3.27 -6.66 12.29
CA ASN A 69 2.98 -8.08 12.21
C ASN A 69 4.07 -8.83 11.40
N ALA A 70 4.58 -8.23 10.32
CA ALA A 70 5.69 -8.80 9.58
C ALA A 70 6.97 -8.81 10.42
N ALA A 71 7.31 -7.72 11.12
CA ALA A 71 8.47 -7.63 11.99
C ALA A 71 8.46 -8.72 13.08
N LYS A 72 7.29 -8.98 13.68
CA LYS A 72 7.12 -10.04 14.68
C LYS A 72 7.13 -11.46 14.09
N GLY A 73 6.95 -11.61 12.78
CA GLY A 73 6.73 -12.90 12.13
C GLY A 73 5.33 -13.48 12.36
N ALA A 74 4.36 -12.66 12.75
CA ALA A 74 2.97 -13.05 12.92
C ALA A 74 2.19 -13.19 11.58
N ILE A 75 2.78 -12.74 10.51
CA ILE A 75 2.37 -12.93 9.11
C ILE A 75 3.60 -13.09 8.25
N ASP A 76 3.44 -13.70 7.09
CA ASP A 76 4.55 -13.95 6.17
C ASP A 76 5.02 -12.67 5.49
N ILE A 77 4.08 -11.86 5.00
CA ILE A 77 4.37 -10.63 4.25
C ILE A 77 3.43 -9.51 4.71
N GLY A 78 3.99 -8.37 5.05
CA GLY A 78 3.27 -7.13 5.30
C GLY A 78 3.15 -6.26 4.05
N GLY A 79 2.20 -5.31 4.06
CA GLY A 79 2.10 -4.25 3.05
C GLY A 79 2.14 -2.87 3.68
N ALA A 80 3.04 -2.02 3.20
CA ALA A 80 3.20 -0.68 3.74
C ALA A 80 3.22 0.40 2.65
N CYS A 81 2.86 1.61 3.04
CA CYS A 81 2.90 2.82 2.21
C CYS A 81 3.59 3.97 2.98
N ARG A 82 4.49 3.61 3.85
CA ARG A 82 5.46 4.42 4.58
C ARG A 82 6.64 3.56 4.99
N ILE A 83 7.74 4.17 5.34
CA ILE A 83 8.88 3.47 5.94
C ILE A 83 8.54 2.94 7.34
N ALA A 84 9.21 1.89 7.75
CA ALA A 84 9.25 1.42 9.14
C ALA A 84 9.98 2.46 10.00
N LEU A 85 9.57 2.58 11.25
CA LEU A 85 10.12 3.56 12.18
C LEU A 85 10.99 2.83 13.20
N GLU A 86 12.31 2.83 13.00
CA GLU A 86 13.26 2.11 13.87
C GLU A 86 13.22 2.56 15.34
N ARG A 87 12.80 3.81 15.60
CA ARG A 87 12.54 4.31 16.96
C ARG A 87 11.38 3.59 17.67
N HIS A 88 10.54 2.88 16.93
CA HIS A 88 9.49 2.04 17.49
C HIS A 88 9.97 0.58 17.54
N PRO A 89 10.22 0.02 18.73
CA PRO A 89 10.76 -1.32 18.88
C PRO A 89 10.02 -2.39 18.08
N GLU A 90 8.68 -2.24 17.95
CA GLU A 90 7.84 -3.20 17.22
C GLU A 90 8.03 -3.18 15.69
N GLU A 91 8.74 -2.18 15.15
CA GLU A 91 9.00 -2.03 13.71
C GLU A 91 10.47 -2.29 13.35
N ARG A 92 11.36 -2.44 14.34
CA ARG A 92 12.82 -2.54 14.15
C ARG A 92 13.24 -3.73 13.29
N ASP A 93 12.56 -4.86 13.42
CA ASP A 93 12.85 -6.08 12.66
C ASP A 93 12.09 -6.15 11.33
N ALA A 94 11.44 -5.08 10.91
CA ALA A 94 10.84 -5.02 9.59
C ALA A 94 11.91 -4.81 8.50
N PHE A 95 11.91 -5.64 7.47
CA PHE A 95 12.68 -5.44 6.26
C PHE A 95 11.71 -5.09 5.13
N GLN A 96 11.92 -3.92 4.52
CA GLN A 96 11.02 -3.37 3.51
C GLN A 96 11.63 -3.48 2.12
N ILE A 97 10.86 -4.03 1.19
CA ILE A 97 11.22 -4.18 -0.22
C ILE A 97 10.30 -3.24 -1.01
N PRO A 98 10.83 -2.15 -1.59
CA PRO A 98 10.03 -1.26 -2.42
C PRO A 98 9.67 -1.97 -3.74
N VAL A 99 8.41 -1.89 -4.15
CA VAL A 99 7.92 -2.58 -5.35
C VAL A 99 7.22 -1.66 -6.34
N ALA A 100 6.74 -0.50 -5.88
CA ALA A 100 6.03 0.45 -6.72
C ALA A 100 6.11 1.88 -6.15
N TRP A 101 5.92 2.88 -7.01
CA TRP A 101 5.63 4.26 -6.64
C TRP A 101 4.14 4.52 -6.74
N ASP A 102 3.59 5.16 -5.74
CA ASP A 102 2.21 5.64 -5.65
C ASP A 102 2.22 7.15 -5.44
N ALA A 103 1.12 7.83 -5.76
CA ALA A 103 0.97 9.25 -5.44
C ALA A 103 -0.13 9.45 -4.39
N LEU A 104 0.06 10.44 -3.54
CA LEU A 104 -1.03 11.00 -2.75
C LEU A 104 -1.75 12.02 -3.61
N VAL A 105 -3.04 11.81 -3.83
CA VAL A 105 -3.86 12.69 -4.65
C VAL A 105 -4.92 13.38 -3.81
N ALA A 106 -5.05 14.69 -3.97
CA ALA A 106 -6.21 15.42 -3.49
C ALA A 106 -7.39 15.12 -4.42
N PHE A 107 -8.54 14.83 -3.84
CA PHE A 107 -9.75 14.53 -4.59
C PHE A 107 -10.96 15.18 -3.94
N VAL A 108 -11.94 15.50 -4.79
CA VAL A 108 -13.19 16.13 -4.42
C VAL A 108 -14.36 15.38 -5.04
N HIS A 109 -15.58 15.75 -4.66
CA HIS A 109 -16.78 15.29 -5.35
C HIS A 109 -16.70 15.65 -6.83
N LYS A 110 -17.20 14.80 -7.71
CA LYS A 110 -17.14 15.00 -9.18
C LYS A 110 -17.73 16.33 -9.65
N ASP A 111 -18.76 16.82 -8.97
CA ASP A 111 -19.46 18.06 -9.31
C ASP A 111 -18.82 19.33 -8.69
N ASN A 112 -17.70 19.17 -7.97
CA ASN A 112 -16.97 20.34 -7.48
C ASN A 112 -16.32 21.08 -8.67
N PRO A 113 -16.48 22.42 -8.82
CA PRO A 113 -15.95 23.14 -9.97
C PRO A 113 -14.43 23.28 -9.98
N VAL A 114 -13.76 23.15 -8.83
CA VAL A 114 -12.30 23.30 -8.72
C VAL A 114 -11.57 22.12 -9.38
N ASP A 115 -10.61 22.41 -10.26
CA ASP A 115 -9.83 21.41 -10.99
C ASP A 115 -8.35 21.33 -10.54
N SER A 116 -7.87 22.38 -9.90
CA SER A 116 -6.47 22.49 -9.50
C SER A 116 -6.33 23.27 -8.20
N ILE A 117 -5.36 22.86 -7.40
CA ILE A 117 -4.88 23.62 -6.25
C ILE A 117 -3.36 23.69 -6.29
N THR A 118 -2.78 24.70 -5.65
CA THR A 118 -1.33 24.74 -5.48
C THR A 118 -0.91 23.90 -4.26
N PHE A 119 0.37 23.56 -4.20
CA PHE A 119 0.97 22.92 -3.03
C PHE A 119 0.80 23.80 -1.77
N ALA A 120 0.97 25.11 -1.91
CA ALA A 120 0.74 26.06 -0.83
C ALA A 120 -0.71 26.10 -0.36
N GLN A 121 -1.69 26.05 -1.30
CA GLN A 121 -3.10 25.98 -0.94
C GLN A 121 -3.44 24.67 -0.21
N LEU A 122 -2.89 23.54 -0.65
CA LEU A 122 -3.06 22.25 0.07
C LEU A 122 -2.55 22.35 1.51
N ASN A 123 -1.37 22.96 1.72
CA ASN A 123 -0.82 23.22 3.05
C ASN A 123 -1.79 24.08 3.88
N GLN A 124 -2.27 25.20 3.32
CA GLN A 124 -3.19 26.12 4.01
C GLN A 124 -4.53 25.49 4.39
N ILE A 125 -5.07 24.63 3.53
CA ILE A 125 -6.29 23.85 3.81
C ILE A 125 -6.09 22.96 5.05
N TYR A 126 -4.99 22.24 5.11
CA TYR A 126 -4.69 21.37 6.26
C TYR A 126 -4.40 22.13 7.55
N LEU A 127 -3.93 23.38 7.44
CA LEU A 127 -3.75 24.30 8.57
C LEU A 127 -5.06 25.01 8.97
N GLY A 128 -6.16 24.83 8.22
CA GLY A 128 -7.43 25.49 8.46
C GLY A 128 -7.43 26.99 8.15
N LYS A 129 -6.49 27.44 7.29
CA LYS A 129 -6.42 28.84 6.82
C LYS A 129 -7.28 29.09 5.59
N ILE A 130 -7.50 28.07 4.75
CA ILE A 130 -8.49 28.04 3.68
C ILE A 130 -9.62 27.13 4.13
N THR A 131 -10.82 27.68 4.29
CA THR A 131 -12.00 27.00 4.81
C THR A 131 -13.23 27.13 3.93
N ASN A 132 -13.13 27.87 2.83
CA ASN A 132 -14.20 28.08 1.88
C ASN A 132 -13.71 27.82 0.45
N TRP A 133 -14.54 27.16 -0.34
CA TRP A 133 -14.22 26.84 -1.74
C TRP A 133 -14.02 28.07 -2.64
N LYS A 134 -14.65 29.21 -2.31
CA LYS A 134 -14.45 30.46 -3.07
C LYS A 134 -13.00 30.95 -3.06
N GLU A 135 -12.23 30.64 -2.02
CA GLU A 135 -10.82 30.98 -1.92
C GLU A 135 -9.94 30.20 -2.93
N LEU A 136 -10.53 29.16 -3.52
CA LEU A 136 -9.92 28.30 -4.54
C LEU A 136 -10.58 28.47 -5.92
N GLY A 137 -11.40 29.50 -6.10
CA GLY A 137 -12.16 29.73 -7.34
C GLY A 137 -13.41 28.85 -7.50
N GLY A 138 -13.85 28.24 -6.43
CA GLY A 138 -15.08 27.44 -6.37
C GLY A 138 -16.30 28.25 -5.94
N LYS A 139 -17.36 27.53 -5.53
CA LYS A 139 -18.60 28.13 -5.00
C LYS A 139 -18.35 28.75 -3.61
N ASP A 140 -19.15 29.73 -3.23
CA ASP A 140 -19.18 30.22 -1.84
C ASP A 140 -19.86 29.16 -0.94
N ALA A 141 -19.04 28.21 -0.47
CA ALA A 141 -19.47 27.08 0.35
C ALA A 141 -18.32 26.62 1.26
N PRO A 142 -18.62 26.10 2.46
CA PRO A 142 -17.61 25.55 3.36
C PRO A 142 -16.76 24.48 2.66
N LEU A 143 -15.46 24.43 2.96
CA LEU A 143 -14.58 23.36 2.57
C LEU A 143 -14.51 22.31 3.70
N ASP A 144 -15.03 21.12 3.46
CA ASP A 144 -15.07 20.04 4.40
C ASP A 144 -13.87 19.09 4.23
N LEU A 145 -12.85 19.26 5.07
CA LEU A 145 -11.64 18.44 5.01
C LEU A 145 -11.83 17.12 5.75
N TYR A 146 -11.65 16.01 5.03
CA TYR A 146 -11.65 14.63 5.55
C TYR A 146 -10.23 14.12 5.74
N VAL A 147 -9.86 13.76 6.97
CA VAL A 147 -8.53 13.20 7.27
C VAL A 147 -8.60 11.87 8.01
N ARG A 148 -7.52 11.11 7.94
CA ARG A 148 -7.35 9.92 8.77
C ARG A 148 -6.90 10.28 10.16
N ARG A 149 -7.46 9.56 11.16
CA ARG A 149 -7.03 9.64 12.55
C ARG A 149 -5.57 9.17 12.70
N GLY A 150 -4.82 9.86 13.55
CA GLY A 150 -3.50 9.50 14.01
C GLY A 150 -2.37 9.89 13.05
N LYS A 151 -1.21 10.20 13.65
CA LYS A 151 -0.01 10.72 12.95
C LYS A 151 0.79 9.60 12.25
N MET A 152 0.66 8.35 12.69
CA MET A 152 1.41 7.20 12.15
C MET A 152 0.78 6.51 10.94
N SER A 153 -0.42 6.93 10.48
CA SER A 153 -1.06 6.31 9.32
C SER A 153 -0.23 6.57 8.05
N GLY A 154 -0.18 5.60 7.13
CA GLY A 154 0.63 5.74 5.91
C GLY A 154 0.33 7.01 5.13
N VAL A 155 -0.95 7.32 4.81
CA VAL A 155 -1.33 8.57 4.10
C VAL A 155 -1.06 9.80 4.98
N GLY A 156 -1.55 9.81 6.22
CA GLY A 156 -1.43 10.97 7.09
C GLY A 156 0.03 11.29 7.46
N ARG A 157 0.89 10.25 7.66
CA ARG A 157 2.31 10.46 7.91
C ARG A 157 3.01 11.02 6.67
N THR A 158 2.77 10.42 5.50
CA THR A 158 3.39 10.90 4.26
C THR A 158 2.95 12.32 3.89
N LEU A 159 1.69 12.70 4.15
CA LEU A 159 1.29 14.10 4.00
C LEU A 159 2.07 15.04 4.91
N ARG A 160 2.27 14.66 6.17
CA ARG A 160 3.07 15.45 7.11
C ARG A 160 4.51 15.61 6.64
N GLU A 161 5.08 14.54 6.12
CA GLU A 161 6.42 14.52 5.55
C GLU A 161 6.53 15.42 4.32
N LEU A 162 5.68 15.17 3.31
CA LEU A 162 5.80 15.82 2.00
C LEU A 162 5.33 17.27 1.99
N VAL A 163 4.26 17.58 2.74
CA VAL A 163 3.60 18.91 2.68
C VAL A 163 4.09 19.82 3.79
N PHE A 164 4.48 19.28 4.94
CA PHE A 164 4.81 20.08 6.13
C PHE A 164 6.26 19.94 6.56
N ALA A 165 7.00 18.96 6.03
CA ALA A 165 8.30 18.56 6.57
C ALA A 165 8.27 18.35 8.10
N ASN A 166 7.10 18.08 8.67
CA ASN A 166 6.84 17.97 10.11
C ASN A 166 5.89 16.81 10.40
N TYR A 167 6.40 15.71 10.95
CA TYR A 167 5.61 14.51 11.25
C TYR A 167 4.58 14.72 12.35
N ASP A 168 4.73 15.73 13.18
CA ASP A 168 3.82 16.02 14.29
C ASP A 168 2.79 17.10 13.98
N GLN A 169 2.78 17.63 12.74
CA GLN A 169 1.81 18.62 12.30
C GLN A 169 0.37 18.18 12.59
N ASP A 170 -0.36 18.99 13.33
CA ASP A 170 -1.79 18.79 13.53
C ASP A 170 -2.58 19.29 12.33
N PHE A 171 -3.60 18.51 11.92
CA PHE A 171 -4.48 18.87 10.83
C PHE A 171 -5.77 19.46 11.37
N LYS A 172 -6.18 20.61 10.86
CA LYS A 172 -7.46 21.26 11.17
C LYS A 172 -8.52 20.72 10.21
N ALA A 173 -9.10 19.56 10.55
CA ALA A 173 -10.04 18.84 9.70
C ALA A 173 -11.46 18.92 10.22
N THR A 174 -12.44 18.96 9.30
CA THR A 174 -13.87 18.87 9.61
C THR A 174 -14.22 17.45 10.07
N TYR A 175 -13.67 16.44 9.40
CA TYR A 175 -13.94 15.02 9.69
C TYR A 175 -12.68 14.22 9.88
N VAL A 176 -12.57 13.54 11.02
CA VAL A 176 -11.45 12.65 11.37
C VAL A 176 -11.94 11.21 11.42
N VAL A 177 -11.51 10.39 10.47
CA VAL A 177 -11.99 9.01 10.29
C VAL A 177 -10.88 7.97 10.41
N LYS A 178 -11.26 6.71 10.65
CA LYS A 178 -10.30 5.63 10.99
C LYS A 178 -9.38 5.16 9.86
N SER A 179 -9.74 5.35 8.60
CA SER A 179 -8.96 4.82 7.46
C SER A 179 -9.27 5.57 6.16
N SER A 180 -8.48 5.35 5.09
CA SER A 180 -8.68 5.99 3.78
C SER A 180 -10.02 5.64 3.13
N GLY A 181 -10.52 4.43 3.32
CA GLY A 181 -11.84 4.05 2.78
C GLY A 181 -12.99 4.94 3.28
N PRO A 182 -13.15 5.20 4.59
CA PRO A 182 -14.10 6.18 5.12
C PRO A 182 -13.86 7.62 4.63
N VAL A 183 -12.58 8.08 4.46
CA VAL A 183 -12.30 9.38 3.81
C VAL A 183 -12.92 9.42 2.42
N GLU A 184 -12.61 8.42 1.60
CA GLU A 184 -13.11 8.31 0.23
C GLU A 184 -14.65 8.24 0.19
N LYS A 185 -15.28 7.47 1.09
CA LYS A 185 -16.74 7.37 1.16
C LYS A 185 -17.41 8.68 1.61
N GLY A 186 -16.75 9.43 2.51
CA GLY A 186 -17.24 10.73 2.98
C GLY A 186 -17.29 11.75 1.84
N VAL A 187 -16.18 11.88 1.12
CA VAL A 187 -16.09 12.83 -0.02
C VAL A 187 -17.05 12.47 -1.16
N LEU A 188 -17.27 11.17 -1.43
CA LEU A 188 -18.26 10.74 -2.45
C LEU A 188 -19.70 11.21 -2.15
N LYS A 189 -20.01 11.45 -0.90
CA LYS A 189 -21.35 11.84 -0.45
C LYS A 189 -21.48 13.33 -0.14
N ASN A 190 -20.36 14.05 -0.18
CA ASN A 190 -20.30 15.45 0.23
C ASN A 190 -19.74 16.33 -0.91
N PRO A 191 -20.58 17.12 -1.61
CA PRO A 191 -20.13 18.03 -2.66
C PRO A 191 -19.07 19.03 -2.21
N ASN A 192 -19.02 19.34 -0.92
CA ASN A 192 -18.06 20.27 -0.32
C ASN A 192 -16.80 19.55 0.23
N GLY A 193 -16.73 18.23 0.09
CA GLY A 193 -15.69 17.42 0.66
C GLY A 193 -14.37 17.48 -0.11
N LEU A 194 -13.25 17.56 0.62
CA LEU A 194 -11.90 17.34 0.14
C LEU A 194 -11.24 16.23 0.94
N GLY A 195 -10.54 15.34 0.27
CA GLY A 195 -9.76 14.28 0.90
C GLY A 195 -8.45 14.00 0.17
N VAL A 196 -7.54 13.29 0.83
CA VAL A 196 -6.31 12.78 0.23
C VAL A 196 -6.20 11.28 0.44
N SER A 197 -5.87 10.56 -0.62
CA SER A 197 -5.62 9.12 -0.59
C SER A 197 -4.55 8.73 -1.62
N GLY A 198 -4.15 7.46 -1.66
CA GLY A 198 -3.29 6.97 -2.75
C GLY A 198 -4.07 6.91 -4.07
N ILE A 199 -3.42 7.29 -5.16
CA ILE A 199 -4.02 7.31 -6.51
C ILE A 199 -4.57 5.93 -6.90
N SER A 200 -3.88 4.87 -6.57
CA SER A 200 -4.30 3.48 -6.82
C SER A 200 -5.64 3.11 -6.17
N SER A 201 -6.07 3.85 -5.14
CA SER A 201 -7.38 3.72 -4.53
C SER A 201 -8.38 4.75 -5.07
N ALA A 202 -7.97 6.01 -5.14
CA ALA A 202 -8.85 7.12 -5.52
C ALA A 202 -9.39 6.98 -6.96
N LYS A 203 -8.54 6.62 -7.93
CA LYS A 203 -8.95 6.45 -9.33
C LYS A 203 -9.96 5.32 -9.59
N LYS A 204 -10.21 4.45 -8.60
CA LYS A 204 -11.23 3.39 -8.69
C LYS A 204 -12.62 3.86 -8.25
N ARG A 205 -12.79 5.16 -8.02
CA ARG A 205 -14.04 5.80 -7.60
C ARG A 205 -14.36 6.99 -8.49
N ASP A 206 -15.60 7.40 -8.50
CA ASP A 206 -16.11 8.55 -9.27
C ASP A 206 -15.77 9.88 -8.56
N PHE A 207 -14.47 10.18 -8.51
CA PHE A 207 -13.92 11.43 -7.97
C PHE A 207 -13.38 12.33 -9.09
N LYS A 208 -13.39 13.64 -8.83
CA LYS A 208 -12.49 14.56 -9.50
C LYS A 208 -11.16 14.58 -8.76
N LEU A 209 -10.08 14.16 -9.43
CA LEU A 209 -8.72 14.26 -8.93
C LEU A 209 -8.15 15.62 -9.26
N LEU A 210 -7.77 16.38 -8.24
CA LEU A 210 -7.22 17.73 -8.44
C LEU A 210 -5.80 17.67 -8.99
N LYS A 211 -5.49 18.58 -9.92
CA LYS A 211 -4.10 18.88 -10.28
C LYS A 211 -3.42 19.57 -9.10
N LEU A 212 -2.13 19.33 -8.94
CA LEU A 212 -1.28 20.01 -7.96
C LEU A 212 -0.24 20.84 -8.72
N ASP A 213 -0.21 22.16 -8.48
CA ASP A 213 0.62 23.11 -9.24
C ASP A 213 0.49 22.90 -10.76
N GLY A 214 -0.75 22.70 -11.24
CA GLY A 214 -1.07 22.45 -12.64
C GLY A 214 -0.71 21.05 -13.15
N LYS A 215 -0.08 20.18 -12.34
CA LYS A 215 0.30 18.82 -12.74
C LYS A 215 -0.78 17.82 -12.33
N ALA A 216 -1.34 17.12 -13.31
CA ALA A 216 -2.27 16.02 -13.06
C ALA A 216 -1.51 14.79 -12.52
N PRO A 217 -2.14 13.97 -11.65
CA PRO A 217 -1.52 12.76 -11.11
C PRO A 217 -1.55 11.60 -12.12
N THR A 218 -0.96 11.80 -13.29
CA THR A 218 -0.85 10.77 -14.33
C THR A 218 0.32 9.84 -14.06
N TYR A 219 0.32 8.67 -14.70
CA TYR A 219 1.43 7.72 -14.64
C TYR A 219 2.76 8.40 -14.98
N GLU A 220 2.82 9.15 -16.09
CA GLU A 220 4.04 9.83 -16.55
C GLU A 220 4.50 10.93 -15.58
N ASN A 221 3.58 11.74 -15.05
CA ASN A 221 3.93 12.78 -14.09
C ASN A 221 4.41 12.23 -12.75
N ILE A 222 3.92 11.06 -12.34
CA ILE A 222 4.43 10.35 -11.16
C ILE A 222 5.80 9.76 -11.47
N LYS A 223 5.93 9.07 -12.61
CA LYS A 223 7.16 8.41 -13.02
C LYS A 223 8.34 9.38 -13.17
N ASN A 224 8.12 10.56 -13.76
CA ASN A 224 9.17 11.55 -13.94
C ASN A 224 9.35 12.49 -12.72
N GLY A 225 8.49 12.36 -11.69
CA GLY A 225 8.55 13.16 -10.47
C GLY A 225 8.06 14.60 -10.61
N SER A 226 7.35 14.94 -11.71
CA SER A 226 6.72 16.27 -11.86
C SER A 226 5.46 16.44 -11.03
N TYR A 227 4.79 15.34 -10.65
CA TYR A 227 3.76 15.34 -9.63
C TYR A 227 4.41 15.16 -8.24
N ALA A 228 4.38 16.17 -7.39
CA ALA A 228 5.24 16.27 -6.21
C ALA A 228 4.92 15.29 -5.06
N LEU A 229 3.68 14.81 -4.95
CA LEU A 229 3.25 13.97 -3.82
C LEU A 229 3.35 12.47 -4.13
N TYR A 230 4.52 11.97 -4.43
CA TYR A 230 4.79 10.54 -4.65
C TYR A 230 5.45 9.89 -3.42
N ARG A 231 5.33 8.58 -3.33
CA ARG A 231 5.94 7.75 -2.28
C ARG A 231 6.10 6.31 -2.73
N PRO A 232 7.04 5.54 -2.18
CA PRO A 232 7.10 4.11 -2.46
C PRO A 232 6.04 3.31 -1.69
N LEU A 233 5.67 2.19 -2.27
CA LEU A 233 4.90 1.12 -1.64
C LEU A 233 5.78 -0.09 -1.44
N TYR A 234 5.64 -0.75 -0.28
CA TYR A 234 6.53 -1.80 0.16
C TYR A 234 5.80 -3.12 0.39
N LEU A 235 6.46 -4.22 0.06
CA LEU A 235 6.31 -5.49 0.74
C LEU A 235 7.22 -5.50 1.96
N VAL A 236 6.76 -6.08 3.05
CA VAL A 236 7.47 -6.09 4.34
C VAL A 236 7.61 -7.51 4.82
N ILE A 237 8.81 -7.93 5.17
CA ILE A 237 9.08 -9.23 5.76
C ILE A 237 9.82 -9.05 7.10
N LYS A 238 9.86 -10.08 7.91
CA LYS A 238 10.74 -10.10 9.07
C LYS A 238 12.19 -10.06 8.60
N ARG A 239 13.02 -9.24 9.23
CA ARG A 239 14.47 -9.20 8.97
C ARG A 239 15.07 -10.60 9.15
N GLY A 240 15.85 -11.04 8.18
CA GLY A 240 16.44 -12.37 8.18
C GLY A 240 15.49 -13.53 7.84
N ASN A 241 14.26 -13.24 7.38
CA ASN A 241 13.37 -14.29 6.88
C ASN A 241 13.97 -15.01 5.67
N LYS A 242 14.17 -16.33 5.81
CA LYS A 242 14.75 -17.20 4.78
C LYS A 242 13.74 -18.21 4.20
N THR A 243 12.46 -18.10 4.57
CA THR A 243 11.41 -19.03 4.13
C THR A 243 11.33 -19.04 2.59
N PRO A 244 11.51 -20.20 1.92
CA PRO A 244 11.47 -20.29 0.47
C PRO A 244 10.18 -19.70 -0.13
N LEU A 245 9.04 -20.05 0.47
CA LEU A 245 7.72 -19.56 0.06
C LEU A 245 7.63 -18.03 -0.02
N VAL A 246 8.13 -17.34 1.01
CA VAL A 246 8.16 -15.87 1.07
C VAL A 246 9.12 -15.29 0.04
N ARG A 247 10.32 -15.88 -0.02
CA ARG A 247 11.36 -15.43 -0.97
C ARG A 247 10.90 -15.55 -2.42
N ASP A 248 10.24 -16.63 -2.77
CA ASP A 248 9.79 -16.88 -4.14
C ASP A 248 8.64 -15.94 -4.53
N PHE A 249 7.73 -15.63 -3.60
CA PHE A 249 6.75 -14.57 -3.83
C PHE A 249 7.40 -13.20 -4.02
N ILE A 250 8.40 -12.82 -3.20
CA ILE A 250 9.11 -11.55 -3.36
C ILE A 250 9.83 -11.49 -4.72
N LYS A 251 10.53 -12.56 -5.10
CA LYS A 251 11.16 -12.67 -6.44
C LYS A 251 10.12 -12.50 -7.56
N TYR A 252 8.97 -13.12 -7.44
CA TYR A 252 7.89 -12.96 -8.39
C TYR A 252 7.40 -11.51 -8.46
N ALA A 253 7.17 -10.86 -7.32
CA ALA A 253 6.69 -9.48 -7.28
C ALA A 253 7.65 -8.49 -7.97
N VAL A 254 8.97 -8.70 -7.87
CA VAL A 254 9.99 -7.84 -8.50
C VAL A 254 10.41 -8.34 -9.88
N SER A 255 9.93 -9.49 -10.34
CA SER A 255 10.19 -9.99 -11.69
C SER A 255 9.51 -9.14 -12.77
N ARG A 256 9.92 -9.30 -14.04
CA ARG A 256 9.27 -8.63 -15.17
C ARG A 256 7.75 -8.88 -15.21
N GLU A 257 7.32 -10.11 -14.91
CA GLU A 257 5.90 -10.48 -14.88
C GLU A 257 5.17 -9.72 -13.76
N GLY A 258 5.70 -9.75 -12.53
CA GLY A 258 5.13 -9.03 -11.40
C GLY A 258 5.09 -7.52 -11.62
N GLN A 259 6.15 -6.94 -12.17
CA GLN A 259 6.22 -5.51 -12.48
C GLN A 259 5.23 -5.11 -13.60
N ASN A 260 4.97 -5.98 -14.58
CA ASN A 260 3.93 -5.76 -15.59
C ASN A 260 2.52 -5.74 -14.97
N ILE A 261 2.26 -6.61 -13.99
CA ILE A 261 0.99 -6.60 -13.24
C ILE A 261 0.84 -5.29 -12.47
N ILE A 262 1.89 -4.82 -11.81
CA ILE A 262 1.92 -3.53 -11.08
C ILE A 262 1.59 -2.38 -12.04
N ARG A 263 2.24 -2.34 -13.19
CA ARG A 263 2.02 -1.31 -14.23
C ARG A 263 0.57 -1.32 -14.73
N ALA A 264 0.02 -2.50 -15.00
CA ALA A 264 -1.37 -2.67 -15.46
C ALA A 264 -2.40 -2.13 -14.45
N GLN A 265 -2.05 -2.06 -13.16
CA GLN A 265 -2.87 -1.38 -12.15
C GLN A 265 -2.71 0.15 -12.17
N GLY A 266 -1.88 0.70 -13.08
CA GLY A 266 -1.59 2.14 -13.20
C GLY A 266 -0.75 2.68 -12.03
N THR A 267 0.00 1.81 -11.40
CA THR A 267 1.01 2.13 -10.38
C THR A 267 2.38 2.01 -11.03
N VAL A 268 3.28 2.94 -10.79
CA VAL A 268 4.61 2.93 -11.43
C VAL A 268 5.48 1.87 -10.78
N PRO A 269 5.99 0.86 -11.52
CA PRO A 269 6.95 -0.10 -11.00
C PRO A 269 8.17 0.62 -10.39
N TYR A 270 8.66 0.12 -9.25
CA TYR A 270 9.73 0.82 -8.52
C TYR A 270 10.99 1.03 -9.38
N ALA A 271 11.39 0.01 -10.13
CA ALA A 271 12.58 0.04 -10.98
C ALA A 271 12.49 1.02 -12.17
N GLU A 272 11.28 1.44 -12.57
CA GLU A 272 11.09 2.37 -13.68
C GLU A 272 11.34 3.83 -13.33
N ALA A 273 11.45 4.15 -12.04
CA ALA A 273 11.63 5.52 -11.55
C ALA A 273 12.63 5.57 -10.39
N LEU A 274 13.78 4.91 -10.53
CA LEU A 274 14.82 4.88 -9.50
C LEU A 274 15.38 6.28 -9.17
N HIS A 275 15.35 7.21 -10.12
CA HIS A 275 15.75 8.61 -9.88
C HIS A 275 14.88 9.29 -8.82
N LEU A 276 13.65 8.80 -8.56
CA LEU A 276 12.80 9.32 -7.48
C LEU A 276 13.35 9.01 -6.09
N VAL A 277 14.25 8.02 -5.97
CA VAL A 277 14.88 7.65 -4.69
C VAL A 277 15.68 8.83 -4.15
N MET A 278 16.48 9.50 -4.98
CA MET A 278 17.26 10.66 -4.55
C MET A 278 16.35 11.80 -4.09
N LYS A 279 15.32 12.12 -4.88
CA LYS A 279 14.32 13.12 -4.49
C LYS A 279 13.60 12.77 -3.18
N GLN A 280 13.34 11.48 -2.94
CA GLN A 280 12.73 11.02 -1.70
C GLN A 280 13.68 11.18 -0.50
N LEU A 281 14.97 10.94 -0.67
CA LEU A 281 15.96 11.18 0.37
C LEU A 281 15.97 12.67 0.76
N ASP A 282 15.98 13.58 -0.22
CA ASP A 282 15.89 15.03 0.03
C ASP A 282 14.61 15.41 0.80
N GLN A 283 13.48 14.72 0.52
CA GLN A 283 12.22 14.94 1.25
C GLN A 283 12.34 14.47 2.71
N TYR A 284 12.98 13.33 2.94
CA TYR A 284 13.24 12.83 4.29
C TYR A 284 14.18 13.73 5.06
N ASP A 285 15.22 14.23 4.43
CA ASP A 285 16.19 15.13 5.05
C ASP A 285 15.53 16.44 5.51
N ARG A 286 14.68 17.03 4.67
CA ARG A 286 13.90 18.20 5.06
C ARG A 286 12.97 17.92 6.25
N ALA A 287 12.26 16.78 6.25
CA ALA A 287 11.38 16.41 7.34
C ALA A 287 12.12 16.10 8.66
N ASN A 288 13.42 15.79 8.58
CA ASN A 288 14.28 15.51 9.75
C ASN A 288 14.95 16.74 10.32
N GLN A 289 15.27 17.74 9.51
CA GLN A 289 15.84 19.01 9.97
C GLN A 289 14.92 19.72 10.97
N GLU A 290 13.61 19.42 10.93
CA GLU A 290 12.61 19.92 11.87
C GLU A 290 12.42 19.05 13.14
N GLY A 291 13.43 18.27 13.54
CA GLY A 291 13.47 17.58 14.85
C GLY A 291 13.26 16.08 14.85
N LEU A 292 13.39 15.40 13.72
CA LEU A 292 13.21 13.96 13.62
C LEU A 292 14.46 13.27 13.03
N SER A 293 15.22 12.62 13.89
CA SER A 293 16.45 11.89 13.54
C SER A 293 16.24 10.84 12.43
N LEU A 294 17.10 10.89 11.40
CA LEU A 294 17.20 9.98 10.26
C LEU A 294 17.78 8.59 10.55
N THR A 295 17.91 8.19 11.79
CA THR A 295 18.48 6.87 12.12
C THR A 295 17.71 5.69 11.50
N SER A 296 16.66 5.96 10.71
CA SER A 296 15.82 4.92 10.12
C SER A 296 15.98 4.72 8.60
N VAL A 297 16.80 5.47 7.90
CA VAL A 297 16.96 5.33 6.42
C VAL A 297 18.10 4.40 6.01
N ASN A 298 18.90 3.96 6.95
CA ASN A 298 19.91 2.95 6.64
C ASN A 298 19.23 1.62 6.39
N THR A 299 19.09 1.23 5.12
CA THR A 299 19.21 -0.19 4.73
C THR A 299 18.58 -0.58 3.40
N ALA A 300 18.13 0.34 2.59
CA ALA A 300 17.52 -0.12 1.33
C ALA A 300 18.41 0.04 0.08
N VAL A 301 19.58 0.63 0.18
CA VAL A 301 20.47 0.79 -0.98
C VAL A 301 21.92 0.44 -0.61
N LYS A 302 22.16 -0.81 -0.24
CA LYS A 302 23.42 -1.48 -0.59
C LYS A 302 23.09 -2.49 -1.68
N VAL A 303 23.06 -2.00 -2.90
CA VAL A 303 23.19 -2.84 -4.08
C VAL A 303 24.64 -3.37 -4.07
N ARG A 304 24.79 -4.65 -3.80
CA ARG A 304 25.91 -5.46 -4.26
C ARG A 304 25.45 -6.28 -5.43
#